data_3200833b22d8726a0a6dc57952861241
#
_entry.id   3200833b22d8726a0a6dc57952861241
#
_cell.length_a   1.000
_cell.length_b   1.000
_cell.length_c   1.000
_cell.angle_alpha   90.00
_cell.angle_beta   90.00
_cell.angle_gamma   90.00
#
_symmetry.space_group_name_H-M   'P 1'
#
loop_
_entity.id
_entity.type
_entity.pdbx_description
1 polymer ?
#
loop_
_entity_poly.entity_id
_entity_poly.type
_entity_poly.pdbx_seq_one_letter_code
_entity_poly.pdbx_strand_id
1 'polypeptide(L)'
;MKKNNIHIIKMGGTIEFIDPDYQKINDKLMKLDASIDKYLSSLINPHFTYDIQTVCQKDSREINQEDLNKLATAIKSTKQENILITHGTFTMKNTAKFLENFIAKENLNKKIILTGAMIPIIGFSISDAGFNLGYSLASFAVVRPGVYLCMNGGMFKPEEVEKNIELLRFQ
;
A
#
# COMPACT_ATOMS: atom_id res chain seq x y z
N MET A 1 3.74 26.30 -2.06
CA MET A 1 3.07 25.00 -2.35
C MET A 1 2.87 24.27 -1.04
N LYS A 2 1.64 23.85 -0.69
CA LYS A 2 1.45 22.92 0.46
C LYS A 2 2.25 21.67 0.17
N LYS A 3 3.20 21.31 1.04
CA LYS A 3 3.90 20.03 0.95
C LYS A 3 2.85 18.93 1.06
N ASN A 4 2.67 18.15 -0.01
CA ASN A 4 1.85 16.95 0.06
C ASN A 4 2.50 16.02 1.09
N ASN A 5 1.88 15.89 2.25
CA ASN A 5 2.32 14.96 3.27
C ASN A 5 1.45 13.70 3.18
N ILE A 6 2.08 12.55 3.05
CA ILE A 6 1.42 11.26 2.85
C ILE A 6 1.73 10.36 4.05
N HIS A 7 0.70 9.81 4.66
CA HIS A 7 0.84 8.75 5.65
C HIS A 7 0.82 7.40 4.98
N ILE A 8 1.90 6.64 5.09
CA ILE A 8 2.04 5.31 4.50
C ILE A 8 1.80 4.28 5.60
N ILE A 9 0.79 3.43 5.44
CA ILE A 9 0.49 2.35 6.37
C ILE A 9 0.84 1.02 5.72
N LYS A 10 1.65 0.23 6.42
CA LYS A 10 2.11 -1.08 5.96
C LYS A 10 1.27 -2.18 6.58
N MET A 11 0.68 -3.02 5.73
CA MET A 11 -0.08 -4.22 6.11
C MET A 11 0.62 -5.52 5.68
N GLY A 12 1.79 -5.42 5.03
CA GLY A 12 2.52 -6.54 4.47
C GLY A 12 2.14 -6.84 3.02
N GLY A 13 2.05 -8.12 2.68
CA GLY A 13 1.80 -8.60 1.33
C GLY A 13 3.08 -8.67 0.48
N THR A 14 2.94 -9.17 -0.74
CA THR A 14 4.05 -9.43 -1.67
C THR A 14 4.93 -8.20 -1.92
N ILE A 15 4.35 -7.01 -1.93
CA ILE A 15 5.10 -5.77 -2.18
C ILE A 15 6.25 -5.54 -1.19
N GLU A 16 6.10 -6.03 0.04
CA GLU A 16 7.10 -5.90 1.11
C GLU A 16 7.82 -7.22 1.43
N PHE A 17 7.49 -8.27 0.70
CA PHE A 17 8.16 -9.55 0.85
C PHE A 17 9.56 -9.46 0.24
N ILE A 18 10.53 -10.11 0.89
CA ILE A 18 11.87 -10.29 0.35
C ILE A 18 12.03 -11.77 0.05
N ASP A 19 12.46 -12.09 -1.17
CA ASP A 19 12.85 -13.45 -1.49
C ASP A 19 13.94 -13.95 -0.53
N PRO A 20 13.76 -15.08 0.18
CA PRO A 20 14.73 -15.56 1.17
C PRO A 20 16.11 -15.83 0.59
N ASP A 21 16.21 -16.26 -0.66
CA ASP A 21 17.50 -16.54 -1.31
C ASP A 21 18.17 -15.22 -1.73
N TYR A 22 17.40 -14.24 -2.19
CA TYR A 22 17.89 -12.88 -2.41
C TYR A 22 18.41 -12.27 -1.09
N GLN A 23 17.69 -12.44 0.00
CA GLN A 23 18.09 -11.96 1.32
C GLN A 23 19.40 -12.60 1.79
N LYS A 24 19.54 -13.92 1.72
CA LYS A 24 20.78 -14.64 2.11
C LYS A 24 22.02 -14.17 1.37
N ILE A 25 21.88 -13.87 0.07
CA ILE A 25 23.00 -13.36 -0.73
C ILE A 25 23.34 -11.93 -0.33
N ASN A 26 22.34 -11.10 -0.09
CA ASN A 26 22.53 -9.68 0.17
C ASN A 26 22.84 -9.35 1.64
N ASP A 27 22.45 -10.17 2.60
CA ASP A 27 22.86 -10.02 4.02
C ASP A 27 24.38 -10.10 4.18
N LYS A 28 25.07 -10.79 3.27
CA LYS A 28 26.54 -10.83 3.21
C LYS A 28 27.17 -9.61 2.55
N LEU A 29 26.43 -8.93 1.65
CA LEU A 29 26.93 -7.84 0.83
C LEU A 29 26.41 -6.47 1.27
N MET A 30 25.19 -6.40 1.73
CA MET A 30 24.54 -5.18 2.20
C MET A 30 23.40 -5.54 3.16
N LYS A 31 23.32 -4.90 4.32
CA LYS A 31 22.13 -4.95 5.18
C LYS A 31 20.98 -4.22 4.46
N LEU A 32 20.34 -4.92 3.52
CA LEU A 32 19.19 -4.41 2.81
C LEU A 32 17.95 -4.63 3.67
N ASP A 33 17.56 -3.58 4.36
CA ASP A 33 16.21 -3.45 4.90
C ASP A 33 15.28 -3.19 3.70
N ALA A 34 14.63 -4.24 3.18
CA ALA A 34 13.72 -4.11 2.05
C ALA A 34 12.40 -3.56 2.54
N SER A 35 12.36 -2.29 2.70
CA SER A 35 11.13 -1.59 3.03
C SER A 35 10.82 -0.56 1.95
N ILE A 36 9.54 -0.27 1.79
CA ILE A 36 9.09 0.86 0.97
C ILE A 36 9.80 2.14 1.38
N ASP A 37 10.13 2.30 2.66
CA ASP A 37 10.89 3.43 3.16
C ASP A 37 12.25 3.53 2.47
N LYS A 38 13.02 2.45 2.41
CA LYS A 38 14.33 2.45 1.75
C LYS A 38 14.21 2.68 0.24
N TYR A 39 13.21 2.08 -0.38
CA TYR A 39 12.92 2.33 -1.80
C TYR A 39 12.66 3.82 -2.05
N LEU A 40 11.81 4.43 -1.26
CA LEU A 40 11.48 5.85 -1.41
C LEU A 40 12.66 6.74 -1.04
N SER A 41 13.32 6.52 0.10
CA SER A 41 14.37 7.41 0.60
C SER A 41 15.70 7.28 -0.13
N SER A 42 16.05 6.11 -0.64
CA SER A 42 17.36 5.86 -1.24
C SER A 42 17.37 5.88 -2.78
N LEU A 43 16.26 5.46 -3.41
CA LEU A 43 16.19 5.37 -4.87
C LEU A 43 15.36 6.49 -5.50
N ILE A 44 14.21 6.81 -4.90
CA ILE A 44 13.25 7.73 -5.52
C ILE A 44 13.49 9.17 -5.07
N ASN A 45 13.86 9.41 -3.79
CA ASN A 45 14.05 10.74 -3.20
C ASN A 45 12.88 11.69 -3.55
N PRO A 46 11.64 11.39 -3.12
CA PRO A 46 10.45 12.07 -3.60
C PRO A 46 10.38 13.54 -3.16
N HIS A 47 9.74 14.38 -3.97
CA HIS A 47 9.48 15.79 -3.64
C HIS A 47 8.35 16.01 -2.63
N PHE A 48 7.62 14.96 -2.21
CA PHE A 48 6.64 15.00 -1.13
C PHE A 48 7.27 14.55 0.19
N THR A 49 6.66 14.91 1.31
CA THR A 49 7.04 14.38 2.63
C THR A 49 6.11 13.21 2.97
N TYR A 50 6.63 12.24 3.71
CA TYR A 50 5.85 11.09 4.16
C TYR A 50 6.30 10.63 5.55
N ASP A 51 5.44 9.92 6.20
CA ASP A 51 5.73 9.14 7.40
C ASP A 51 5.18 7.72 7.22
N ILE A 52 5.80 6.75 7.88
CA ILE A 52 5.45 5.34 7.73
C ILE A 52 5.05 4.76 9.08
N GLN A 53 3.95 4.00 9.08
CA GLN A 53 3.50 3.19 10.20
C GLN A 53 3.26 1.75 9.75
N THR A 54 3.85 0.79 10.45
CA THR A 54 3.55 -0.63 10.27
C THR A 54 2.42 -1.04 11.20
N VAL A 55 1.33 -1.55 10.63
CA VAL A 55 0.21 -2.13 11.39
C VAL A 55 0.39 -3.63 11.53
N CYS A 56 0.72 -4.32 10.44
CA CYS A 56 1.13 -5.72 10.44
C CYS A 56 2.02 -6.02 9.22
N GLN A 57 2.65 -7.20 9.21
CA GLN A 57 3.42 -7.72 8.07
C GLN A 57 2.97 -9.15 7.79
N LYS A 58 1.80 -9.29 7.16
CA LYS A 58 1.14 -10.57 6.94
C LYS A 58 0.83 -10.80 5.46
N ASP A 59 0.68 -12.06 5.08
CA ASP A 59 -0.10 -12.37 3.88
C ASP A 59 -1.53 -11.83 4.10
N SER A 60 -2.11 -11.25 3.07
CA SER A 60 -3.43 -10.64 3.21
C SER A 60 -4.54 -11.62 3.61
N ARG A 61 -4.36 -12.91 3.34
CA ARG A 61 -5.29 -13.99 3.76
C ARG A 61 -5.26 -14.24 5.27
N GLU A 62 -4.21 -13.79 5.96
CA GLU A 62 -4.01 -13.92 7.40
C GLU A 62 -4.45 -12.67 8.18
N ILE A 63 -4.83 -11.60 7.47
CA ILE A 63 -5.36 -10.38 8.08
C ILE A 63 -6.70 -10.69 8.71
N ASN A 64 -6.80 -10.40 10.00
CA ASN A 64 -7.99 -10.65 10.80
C ASN A 64 -8.64 -9.34 11.29
N GLN A 65 -9.74 -9.47 12.05
CA GLN A 65 -10.49 -8.31 12.55
C GLN A 65 -9.66 -7.41 13.48
N GLU A 66 -8.74 -7.98 14.25
CA GLU A 66 -7.86 -7.19 15.12
C GLU A 66 -6.92 -6.30 14.30
N ASP A 67 -6.35 -6.83 13.20
CA ASP A 67 -5.51 -6.06 12.29
C ASP A 67 -6.30 -4.92 11.63
N LEU A 68 -7.54 -5.20 11.20
CA LEU A 68 -8.44 -4.18 10.64
C LEU A 68 -8.79 -3.09 11.66
N ASN A 69 -9.00 -3.44 12.91
CA ASN A 69 -9.25 -2.48 13.98
C ASN A 69 -8.02 -1.60 14.26
N LYS A 70 -6.81 -2.19 14.26
CA LYS A 70 -5.54 -1.43 14.35
C LYS A 70 -5.38 -0.48 13.17
N LEU A 71 -5.70 -0.93 11.96
CA LEU A 71 -5.67 -0.09 10.75
C LEU A 71 -6.64 1.08 10.86
N ALA A 72 -7.88 0.83 11.28
CA ALA A 72 -8.90 1.87 11.51
C ALA A 72 -8.43 2.90 12.54
N THR A 73 -7.81 2.44 13.63
CA THR A 73 -7.24 3.32 14.67
C THR A 73 -6.12 4.18 14.11
N ALA A 74 -5.20 3.62 13.32
CA ALA A 74 -4.12 4.36 12.68
C ALA A 74 -4.66 5.45 11.75
N ILE A 75 -5.68 5.13 10.93
CA ILE A 75 -6.34 6.08 10.04
C ILE A 75 -7.02 7.21 10.80
N LYS A 76 -7.69 6.89 11.91
CA LYS A 76 -8.39 7.89 12.74
C LYS A 76 -7.42 8.82 13.46
N SER A 77 -6.28 8.31 13.91
CA SER A 77 -5.30 9.07 14.69
C SER A 77 -4.40 9.98 13.86
N THR A 78 -4.16 9.64 12.59
CA THR A 78 -3.30 10.47 11.74
C THR A 78 -3.96 11.79 11.34
N LYS A 79 -3.15 12.87 11.32
CA LYS A 79 -3.60 14.19 10.83
C LYS A 79 -3.58 14.30 9.31
N GLN A 80 -2.87 13.38 8.63
CA GLN A 80 -2.74 13.40 7.17
C GLN A 80 -4.07 13.07 6.50
N GLU A 81 -4.39 13.80 5.45
CA GLU A 81 -5.56 13.53 4.60
C GLU A 81 -5.27 12.42 3.59
N ASN A 82 -4.03 12.36 3.07
CA ASN A 82 -3.59 11.39 2.08
C ASN A 82 -2.98 10.18 2.78
N ILE A 83 -3.58 9.02 2.63
CA ILE A 83 -3.15 7.76 3.27
C ILE A 83 -2.93 6.71 2.18
N LEU A 84 -1.70 6.28 2.03
CA LEU A 84 -1.34 5.14 1.19
C LEU A 84 -1.24 3.88 2.05
N ILE A 85 -1.90 2.80 1.63
CA ILE A 85 -1.85 1.51 2.33
C ILE A 85 -1.22 0.48 1.41
N THR A 86 -0.12 -0.13 1.84
CA THR A 86 0.43 -1.30 1.15
C THR A 86 -0.17 -2.58 1.70
N HIS A 87 -0.59 -3.46 0.81
CA HIS A 87 -1.43 -4.60 1.17
C HIS A 87 -1.21 -5.78 0.22
N GLY A 88 -1.40 -6.99 0.70
CA GLY A 88 -1.44 -8.16 -0.16
C GLY A 88 -2.69 -8.19 -1.05
N THR A 89 -2.53 -8.67 -2.26
CA THR A 89 -3.55 -8.51 -3.32
C THR A 89 -4.78 -9.42 -3.19
N PHE A 90 -4.75 -10.47 -2.35
CA PHE A 90 -5.86 -11.41 -2.27
C PHE A 90 -7.10 -10.85 -1.56
N THR A 91 -6.93 -10.14 -0.45
CA THR A 91 -8.04 -9.58 0.33
C THR A 91 -8.08 -8.06 0.33
N MET A 92 -7.32 -7.41 -0.57
CA MET A 92 -7.24 -5.95 -0.69
C MET A 92 -8.63 -5.31 -0.86
N LYS A 93 -9.47 -5.90 -1.72
CA LYS A 93 -10.86 -5.46 -1.92
C LYS A 93 -11.67 -5.48 -0.62
N ASN A 94 -11.54 -6.55 0.17
CA ASN A 94 -12.30 -6.69 1.42
C ASN A 94 -11.86 -5.64 2.46
N THR A 95 -10.55 -5.40 2.57
CA THR A 95 -10.01 -4.34 3.42
C THR A 95 -10.47 -2.96 2.95
N ALA A 96 -10.49 -2.71 1.65
CA ALA A 96 -10.97 -1.45 1.10
C ALA A 96 -12.46 -1.21 1.40
N LYS A 97 -13.32 -2.23 1.26
CA LYS A 97 -14.75 -2.16 1.64
C LYS A 97 -14.93 -1.89 3.14
N PHE A 98 -14.14 -2.56 3.98
CA PHE A 98 -14.15 -2.29 5.42
C PHE A 98 -13.83 -0.82 5.71
N LEU A 99 -12.79 -0.27 5.08
CA LEU A 99 -12.39 1.11 5.26
C LEU A 99 -13.39 2.12 4.72
N GLU A 100 -14.05 1.82 3.61
CA GLU A 100 -15.10 2.68 3.06
C GLU A 100 -16.26 2.84 4.05
N ASN A 101 -16.74 1.74 4.61
CA ASN A 101 -17.76 1.75 5.67
C ASN A 101 -17.26 2.49 6.92
N PHE A 102 -15.99 2.28 7.30
CA PHE A 102 -15.42 2.91 8.48
C PHE A 102 -15.34 4.44 8.33
N ILE A 103 -14.78 4.97 7.23
CA ILE A 103 -14.66 6.41 7.03
C ILE A 103 -16.03 7.09 6.89
N ALA A 104 -17.01 6.41 6.30
CA ALA A 104 -18.38 6.91 6.21
C ALA A 104 -19.03 7.01 7.60
N LYS A 105 -18.92 5.95 8.42
CA LYS A 105 -19.46 5.92 9.79
C LYS A 105 -18.84 6.97 10.70
N GLU A 106 -17.53 7.18 10.60
CA GLU A 106 -16.76 8.11 11.43
C GLU A 106 -16.73 9.54 10.84
N ASN A 107 -17.37 9.76 9.70
CA ASN A 107 -17.38 11.03 8.96
C ASN A 107 -15.96 11.59 8.72
N LEU A 108 -15.03 10.73 8.28
CA LEU A 108 -13.64 11.10 8.06
C LEU A 108 -13.41 11.61 6.63
N ASN A 109 -12.85 12.80 6.51
CA ASN A 109 -12.48 13.40 5.23
C ASN A 109 -11.06 12.96 4.81
N LYS A 110 -10.90 11.68 4.46
CA LYS A 110 -9.62 11.07 4.10
C LYS A 110 -9.63 10.59 2.66
N LYS A 111 -8.47 10.68 2.00
CA LYS A 111 -8.17 10.05 0.72
C LYS A 111 -7.34 8.82 1.02
N ILE A 112 -7.89 7.64 0.84
CA ILE A 112 -7.23 6.38 1.15
C ILE A 112 -7.03 5.61 -0.14
N ILE A 113 -5.78 5.26 -0.44
CA ILE A 113 -5.44 4.45 -1.61
C ILE A 113 -4.74 3.18 -1.13
N LEU A 114 -5.31 2.02 -1.49
CA LEU A 114 -4.67 0.72 -1.29
C LEU A 114 -3.90 0.34 -2.54
N THR A 115 -2.70 -0.17 -2.36
CA THR A 115 -1.86 -0.69 -3.44
C THR A 115 -1.05 -1.91 -2.98
N GLY A 116 -0.45 -2.60 -3.91
CA GLY A 116 0.35 -3.78 -3.65
C GLY A 116 1.20 -4.14 -4.86
N ALA A 117 1.69 -5.36 -4.89
CA ALA A 117 2.41 -5.89 -6.04
C ALA A 117 2.19 -7.39 -6.19
N MET A 118 2.33 -7.88 -7.42
CA MET A 118 2.39 -9.32 -7.72
C MET A 118 3.80 -9.86 -7.51
N ILE A 119 4.81 -9.00 -7.70
CA ILE A 119 6.24 -9.31 -7.55
C ILE A 119 6.84 -8.39 -6.49
N PRO A 120 7.65 -8.90 -5.54
CA PRO A 120 8.27 -8.11 -4.49
C PRO A 120 9.03 -6.90 -5.04
N ILE A 121 9.02 -5.78 -4.29
CA ILE A 121 9.73 -4.57 -4.71
C ILE A 121 11.25 -4.78 -4.80
N ILE A 122 11.77 -5.71 -4.02
CA ILE A 122 13.19 -6.11 -4.02
C ILE A 122 13.27 -7.62 -4.24
N GLY A 123 14.01 -8.03 -5.27
CA GLY A 123 14.19 -9.42 -5.65
C GLY A 123 15.01 -9.54 -6.93
N PHE A 124 15.13 -10.76 -7.46
CA PHE A 124 15.82 -11.02 -8.72
C PHE A 124 14.99 -10.69 -9.97
N SER A 125 13.68 -10.53 -9.82
CA SER A 125 12.76 -10.28 -10.92
C SER A 125 12.41 -8.80 -11.04
N ILE A 126 12.05 -8.38 -12.26
CA ILE A 126 11.47 -7.05 -12.48
C ILE A 126 10.13 -7.00 -11.75
N SER A 127 9.94 -5.96 -10.93
CA SER A 127 8.77 -5.79 -10.07
C SER A 127 7.75 -4.80 -10.64
N ASP A 128 6.47 -5.10 -10.47
CA ASP A 128 5.36 -4.18 -10.72
C ASP A 128 5.15 -3.17 -9.57
N ALA A 129 5.84 -3.35 -8.44
CA ALA A 129 5.65 -2.54 -7.25
C ALA A 129 5.94 -1.04 -7.47
N GLY A 130 7.05 -0.72 -8.14
CA GLY A 130 7.41 0.68 -8.44
C GLY A 130 6.37 1.39 -9.30
N PHE A 131 5.82 0.69 -10.30
CA PHE A 131 4.74 1.20 -11.14
C PHE A 131 3.47 1.45 -10.33
N ASN A 132 3.04 0.47 -9.54
CA ASN A 132 1.83 0.58 -8.72
C ASN A 132 1.96 1.68 -7.65
N LEU A 133 3.12 1.79 -6.98
CA LEU A 133 3.40 2.85 -6.03
C LEU A 133 3.37 4.23 -6.68
N GLY A 134 4.06 4.41 -7.81
CA GLY A 134 4.10 5.69 -8.53
C GLY A 134 2.72 6.12 -8.98
N TYR A 135 1.92 5.21 -9.55
CA TYR A 135 0.56 5.47 -9.95
C TYR A 135 -0.33 5.86 -8.76
N SER A 136 -0.23 5.12 -7.65
CA SER A 136 -0.99 5.39 -6.41
C SER A 136 -0.66 6.77 -5.82
N LEU A 137 0.62 7.09 -5.74
CA LEU A 137 1.10 8.38 -5.21
C LEU A 137 0.64 9.55 -6.08
N ALA A 138 0.71 9.42 -7.40
CA ALA A 138 0.24 10.43 -8.34
C ALA A 138 -1.29 10.63 -8.25
N SER A 139 -2.04 9.56 -7.98
CA SER A 139 -3.51 9.59 -7.91
C SER A 139 -4.06 10.48 -6.81
N PHE A 140 -3.30 10.77 -5.74
CA PHE A 140 -3.74 11.71 -4.70
C PHE A 140 -4.03 13.12 -5.23
N ALA A 141 -3.43 13.51 -6.35
CA ALA A 141 -3.68 14.81 -6.97
C ALA A 141 -5.10 14.95 -7.56
N VAL A 142 -5.73 13.84 -7.93
CA VAL A 142 -6.99 13.84 -8.67
C VAL A 142 -8.17 13.22 -7.91
N VAL A 143 -7.91 12.38 -6.91
CA VAL A 143 -8.99 11.73 -6.14
C VAL A 143 -9.66 12.70 -5.16
N ARG A 144 -10.94 12.48 -4.93
CA ARG A 144 -11.71 13.08 -3.83
C ARG A 144 -11.58 12.21 -2.58
N PRO A 145 -11.97 12.72 -1.38
CA PRO A 145 -12.07 11.88 -0.19
C PRO A 145 -12.88 10.61 -0.46
N GLY A 146 -12.36 9.48 0.03
CA GLY A 146 -12.90 8.16 -0.23
C GLY A 146 -11.81 7.09 -0.22
N VAL A 147 -12.18 5.85 -0.50
CA VAL A 147 -11.29 4.70 -0.57
C VAL A 147 -11.18 4.22 -2.02
N TYR A 148 -9.95 3.92 -2.43
CA TYR A 148 -9.62 3.50 -3.79
C TYR A 148 -8.60 2.37 -3.75
N LEU A 149 -8.60 1.55 -4.81
CA LEU A 149 -7.53 0.60 -5.09
C LEU A 149 -6.79 1.08 -6.34
N CYS A 150 -5.46 1.15 -6.27
CA CYS A 150 -4.64 1.49 -7.42
C CYS A 150 -3.70 0.33 -7.74
N MET A 151 -3.97 -0.37 -8.83
CA MET A 151 -3.20 -1.52 -9.32
C MET A 151 -3.15 -1.54 -10.84
N ASN A 152 -2.04 -1.98 -11.39
CA ASN A 152 -1.87 -2.18 -12.84
C ASN A 152 -2.17 -0.94 -13.70
N GLY A 153 -2.00 0.28 -13.16
CA GLY A 153 -2.34 1.54 -13.83
C GLY A 153 -3.84 1.86 -13.88
N GLY A 154 -4.65 1.08 -13.16
CA GLY A 154 -6.08 1.33 -12.93
C GLY A 154 -6.36 1.87 -11.54
N MET A 155 -7.39 2.68 -11.43
CA MET A 155 -7.93 3.17 -10.17
C MET A 155 -9.39 2.75 -10.06
N PHE A 156 -9.71 2.05 -8.98
CA PHE A 156 -11.00 1.39 -8.80
C PHE A 156 -11.66 1.78 -7.49
N LYS A 157 -12.98 1.75 -7.48
CA LYS A 157 -13.74 1.73 -6.23
C LYS A 157 -13.81 0.32 -5.65
N PRO A 158 -13.94 0.17 -4.31
CA PRO A 158 -13.96 -1.16 -3.69
C PRO A 158 -15.06 -2.10 -4.19
N GLU A 159 -16.21 -1.57 -4.59
CA GLU A 159 -17.33 -2.34 -5.11
C GLU A 159 -17.13 -2.82 -6.56
N GLU A 160 -16.39 -2.05 -7.36
CA GLU A 160 -16.27 -2.27 -8.82
C GLU A 160 -15.12 -3.19 -9.20
N VAL A 161 -14.13 -3.38 -8.30
CA VAL A 161 -12.89 -4.06 -8.62
C VAL A 161 -12.99 -5.57 -8.42
N GLU A 162 -12.39 -6.32 -9.35
CA GLU A 162 -12.13 -7.75 -9.21
C GLU A 162 -10.67 -8.07 -9.58
N LYS A 163 -10.09 -9.05 -8.88
CA LYS A 163 -8.77 -9.57 -9.22
C LYS A 163 -8.90 -10.71 -10.22
N ASN A 164 -8.42 -10.50 -11.42
CA ASN A 164 -8.29 -11.56 -12.42
C ASN A 164 -6.95 -12.29 -12.21
N ILE A 165 -7.01 -13.55 -11.80
CA ILE A 165 -5.81 -14.35 -11.48
C ILE A 165 -5.11 -14.79 -12.77
N GLU A 166 -5.83 -15.08 -13.85
CA GLU A 166 -5.25 -15.53 -15.12
C GLU A 166 -4.46 -14.39 -15.79
N LEU A 167 -4.97 -13.17 -15.71
CA LEU A 167 -4.33 -11.99 -16.28
C LEU A 167 -3.38 -11.29 -15.30
N LEU A 168 -3.25 -11.77 -14.08
CA LEU A 168 -2.47 -11.18 -12.99
C LEU A 168 -2.75 -9.67 -12.83
N ARG A 169 -4.02 -9.26 -12.94
CA ARG A 169 -4.40 -7.84 -12.82
C ARG A 169 -5.73 -7.64 -12.11
N PHE A 170 -5.94 -6.40 -11.68
CA PHE A 170 -7.24 -5.91 -11.22
C PHE A 170 -8.02 -5.29 -12.39
N GLN A 171 -9.32 -5.49 -12.40
CA GLN A 171 -10.23 -4.99 -13.43
C GLN A 171 -11.60 -4.72 -12.86
#